data_6b1f50449b00fc66f548b79e3c0d9e5c
#
_entry.id   6b1f50449b00fc66f548b79e3c0d9e5c
#
_cell.length_a   1.000
_cell.length_b   1.000
_cell.length_c   1.000
_cell.angle_alpha   90.00
_cell.angle_beta   90.00
_cell.angle_gamma   90.00
#
_symmetry.space_group_name_H-M   'P 1'
#
loop_
_entity.id
_entity.type
_entity.pdbx_description
1 polymer ?
#
loop_
_entity_poly.entity_id
_entity_poly.type
_entity_poly.pdbx_seq_one_letter_code
_entity_poly.pdbx_strand_id
1 'polypeptide(L)'
;MEKLLLVLICILGVVIMVKGFVSRFQYRLKATHCSLQTSGKIIDIKQEELNLYRMTIQCYAEGKFIERKPSITYFQMKYFKNNKNVTIDYDPTSCDTFIIEEDLFPIRFTNCLIFSGFVLVCCAALFII
;
A
#
# COMPACT_ATOMS: atom_id res chain seq x y z
N MET A 1 -11.10 -25.15 26.50
CA MET A 1 -11.41 -24.69 25.14
C MET A 1 -11.35 -23.17 24.97
N GLU A 2 -11.95 -22.42 25.89
CA GLU A 2 -11.93 -20.94 25.80
C GLU A 2 -10.53 -20.35 25.86
N LYS A 3 -9.68 -20.89 26.75
CA LYS A 3 -8.28 -20.41 26.84
C LYS A 3 -7.48 -20.68 25.56
N LEU A 4 -7.74 -21.83 24.92
CA LEU A 4 -7.08 -22.15 23.66
C LEU A 4 -7.51 -21.18 22.56
N LEU A 5 -8.79 -20.84 22.51
CA LEU A 5 -9.31 -19.86 21.55
C LEU A 5 -8.68 -18.50 21.75
N LEU A 6 -8.54 -18.04 23.01
CA LEU A 6 -7.90 -16.76 23.33
C LEU A 6 -6.43 -16.74 22.92
N VAL A 7 -5.71 -17.85 23.14
CA VAL A 7 -4.32 -17.97 22.71
C VAL A 7 -4.21 -17.90 21.18
N LEU A 8 -5.13 -18.54 20.46
CA LEU A 8 -5.17 -18.48 18.99
C LEU A 8 -5.44 -17.06 18.49
N ILE A 9 -6.33 -16.32 19.16
CA ILE A 9 -6.61 -14.92 18.83
C ILE A 9 -5.37 -14.05 19.07
N CYS A 10 -4.64 -14.26 20.18
CA CYS A 10 -3.38 -13.57 20.45
C CYS A 10 -2.35 -13.82 19.35
N ILE A 11 -2.18 -15.07 18.95
CA ILE A 11 -1.24 -15.45 17.88
C ILE A 11 -1.63 -14.78 16.57
N LEU A 12 -2.91 -14.80 16.23
CA LEU A 12 -3.43 -14.15 15.03
C LEU A 12 -3.15 -12.64 15.04
N GLY A 13 -3.41 -11.99 16.19
CA GLY A 13 -3.14 -10.55 16.35
C GLY A 13 -1.66 -10.22 16.18
N VAL A 14 -0.76 -11.01 16.74
CA VAL A 14 0.68 -10.84 16.59
C VAL A 14 1.12 -11.02 15.13
N VAL A 15 0.59 -12.04 14.44
CA VAL A 15 0.89 -12.28 13.02
C VAL A 15 0.45 -11.08 12.16
N ILE A 16 -0.73 -10.53 12.41
CA ILE A 16 -1.24 -9.37 11.69
C ILE A 16 -0.34 -8.14 11.95
N MET A 17 0.06 -7.91 13.20
CA MET A 17 0.97 -6.81 13.55
C MET A 17 2.33 -6.94 12.85
N VAL A 18 2.91 -8.13 12.86
CA VAL A 18 4.21 -8.40 12.22
C VAL A 18 4.11 -8.13 10.71
N LYS A 19 3.03 -8.59 10.08
CA LYS A 19 2.80 -8.33 8.66
C LYS A 19 2.69 -6.83 8.38
N GLY A 20 1.99 -6.09 9.23
CA GLY A 20 1.89 -4.63 9.12
C GLY A 20 3.24 -3.93 9.23
N PHE A 21 4.06 -4.30 10.22
CA PHE A 21 5.41 -3.73 10.40
C PHE A 21 6.34 -4.06 9.24
N VAL A 22 6.30 -5.29 8.73
CA VAL A 22 7.11 -5.71 7.57
C VAL A 22 6.72 -4.90 6.34
N SER A 23 5.42 -4.74 6.07
CA SER A 23 4.93 -3.95 4.94
C SER A 23 5.36 -2.49 5.06
N ARG A 24 5.29 -1.92 6.26
CA ARG A 24 5.73 -0.53 6.51
C ARG A 24 7.24 -0.37 6.28
N PHE A 25 8.03 -1.32 6.73
CA PHE A 25 9.47 -1.32 6.53
C PHE A 25 9.82 -1.39 5.04
N GLN A 26 9.19 -2.30 4.30
CA GLN A 26 9.38 -2.42 2.84
C GLN A 26 9.01 -1.14 2.11
N TYR A 27 7.91 -0.50 2.50
CA TYR A 27 7.49 0.76 1.91
C TYR A 27 8.51 1.87 2.17
N ARG A 28 9.04 1.95 3.40
CA ARG A 28 10.08 2.94 3.74
C ARG A 28 11.36 2.73 2.95
N LEU A 29 11.79 1.49 2.77
CA LEU A 29 12.96 1.19 1.94
C LEU A 29 12.74 1.64 0.50
N LYS A 30 11.58 1.34 -0.06
CA LYS A 30 11.20 1.77 -1.39
C LYS A 30 11.21 3.29 -1.51
N ALA A 31 10.64 3.99 -0.53
CA ALA A 31 10.61 5.46 -0.50
C ALA A 31 12.01 6.06 -0.44
N THR A 32 12.94 5.43 0.30
CA THR A 32 14.32 5.88 0.39
C THR A 32 15.04 5.77 -0.96
N HIS A 33 14.77 4.74 -1.74
CA HIS A 33 15.36 4.56 -3.07
C HIS A 33 14.72 5.45 -4.14
N CYS A 34 13.48 5.87 -3.97
CA CYS A 34 12.77 6.75 -4.89
C CYS A 34 13.11 8.21 -4.59
N SER A 35 14.28 8.66 -5.01
CA SER A 35 14.84 9.98 -4.67
C SER A 35 14.50 11.09 -5.65
N LEU A 36 14.06 10.77 -6.88
CA LEU A 36 13.70 11.75 -7.89
C LEU A 36 12.18 11.85 -8.04
N GLN A 37 11.72 13.06 -8.36
CA GLN A 37 10.30 13.37 -8.43
C GLN A 37 9.93 13.86 -9.84
N THR A 38 8.79 13.45 -10.34
CA THR A 38 8.24 13.91 -11.61
C THR A 38 6.72 14.00 -11.55
N SER A 39 6.13 14.72 -12.49
CA SER A 39 4.67 14.78 -12.64
C SER A 39 4.20 13.67 -13.56
N GLY A 40 3.10 13.02 -13.18
CA GLY A 40 2.45 12.00 -13.98
C GLY A 40 1.00 12.33 -14.25
N LYS A 41 0.46 11.72 -15.30
CA LYS A 41 -0.96 11.82 -15.64
C LYS A 41 -1.54 10.44 -15.86
N ILE A 42 -2.70 10.19 -15.26
CA ILE A 42 -3.43 8.95 -15.45
C ILE A 42 -4.23 9.07 -16.74
N ILE A 43 -3.93 8.17 -17.69
CA ILE A 43 -4.56 8.17 -19.02
C ILE A 43 -5.81 7.30 -19.00
N ASP A 44 -5.74 6.13 -18.35
CA ASP A 44 -6.81 5.13 -18.40
C ASP A 44 -6.81 4.26 -17.15
N ILE A 45 -7.99 3.79 -16.77
CA ILE A 45 -8.16 2.82 -15.69
C ILE A 45 -9.13 1.75 -16.19
N LYS A 46 -8.66 0.49 -16.25
CA LYS A 46 -9.45 -0.65 -16.71
C LYS A 46 -9.63 -1.67 -15.61
N GLN A 47 -10.83 -2.20 -15.48
CA GLN A 47 -11.09 -3.30 -14.55
C GLN A 47 -10.61 -4.62 -15.16
N GLU A 48 -9.78 -5.36 -14.42
CA GLU A 48 -9.31 -6.69 -14.82
C GLU A 48 -10.06 -7.79 -14.09
N GLU A 49 -10.27 -7.62 -12.77
CA GLU A 49 -10.97 -8.57 -11.90
C GLU A 49 -11.88 -7.80 -10.95
N LEU A 50 -12.61 -8.50 -10.09
CA LEU A 50 -13.63 -7.94 -9.22
C LEU A 50 -13.12 -6.76 -8.36
N ASN A 51 -11.91 -6.86 -7.82
CA ASN A 51 -11.29 -5.80 -7.00
C ASN A 51 -9.90 -5.45 -7.51
N LEU A 52 -9.65 -5.66 -8.80
CA LEU A 52 -8.35 -5.40 -9.41
C LEU A 52 -8.53 -4.55 -10.66
N TYR A 53 -7.91 -3.39 -10.63
CA TYR A 53 -7.95 -2.43 -11.73
C TYR A 53 -6.52 -2.18 -12.19
N ARG A 54 -6.36 -2.00 -13.49
CA ARG A 54 -5.07 -1.61 -14.06
C ARG A 54 -5.14 -0.15 -14.49
N MET A 55 -4.25 0.64 -13.91
CA MET A 55 -4.15 2.06 -14.19
C MET A 55 -2.97 2.31 -15.12
N THR A 56 -3.18 3.10 -16.18
CA THR A 56 -2.10 3.52 -17.07
C THR A 56 -1.67 4.92 -16.70
N ILE A 57 -0.41 5.08 -16.31
CA ILE A 57 0.20 6.36 -15.94
C ILE A 57 1.25 6.73 -16.96
N GLN A 58 1.20 7.95 -17.47
CA GLN A 58 2.23 8.51 -18.31
C GLN A 58 3.01 9.56 -17.52
N CYS A 59 4.32 9.41 -17.45
CA CYS A 59 5.20 10.35 -16.77
C CYS A 59 6.44 10.65 -17.62
N TYR A 60 7.08 11.77 -17.32
CA TYR A 60 8.31 12.18 -17.98
C TYR A 60 9.48 12.00 -17.00
N ALA A 61 10.40 11.10 -17.31
CA ALA A 61 11.56 10.80 -16.48
C ALA A 61 12.81 10.68 -17.37
N GLU A 62 13.89 11.31 -16.94
CA GLU A 62 15.20 11.25 -17.62
C GLU A 62 15.16 11.62 -19.10
N GLY A 63 14.36 12.62 -19.45
CA GLY A 63 14.24 13.07 -20.82
C GLY A 63 13.35 12.22 -21.72
N LYS A 64 12.60 11.26 -21.16
CA LYS A 64 11.74 10.36 -21.91
C LYS A 64 10.36 10.26 -21.30
N PHE A 65 9.34 10.09 -22.15
CA PHE A 65 8.02 9.71 -21.68
C PHE A 65 8.00 8.22 -21.36
N ILE A 66 7.55 7.90 -20.16
CA ILE A 66 7.47 6.52 -19.66
C ILE A 66 6.03 6.22 -19.30
N GLU A 67 5.54 5.05 -19.74
CA GLU A 67 4.23 4.53 -19.39
C GLU A 67 4.39 3.40 -18.38
N ARG A 68 3.58 3.44 -17.31
CA ARG A 68 3.55 2.40 -16.29
C ARG A 68 2.11 1.97 -16.05
N LYS A 69 1.92 0.69 -15.77
CA LYS A 69 0.59 0.09 -15.60
C LYS A 69 0.49 -0.65 -14.26
N PRO A 70 0.47 0.08 -13.13
CA PRO A 70 0.32 -0.56 -11.83
C PRO A 70 -1.09 -1.11 -11.64
N SER A 71 -1.19 -2.18 -10.84
CA SER A 71 -2.47 -2.73 -10.41
C SER A 71 -2.93 -2.00 -9.15
N ILE A 72 -4.19 -1.62 -9.10
CA ILE A 72 -4.78 -0.89 -7.98
C ILE A 72 -6.07 -1.55 -7.52
N THR A 73 -6.48 -1.26 -6.28
CA THR A 73 -7.74 -1.72 -5.71
C THR A 73 -8.89 -0.79 -6.09
N TYR A 74 -10.11 -1.20 -5.72
CA TYR A 74 -11.31 -0.38 -5.94
C TYR A 74 -11.21 1.00 -5.27
N PHE A 75 -10.69 1.05 -4.04
CA PHE A 75 -10.58 2.32 -3.31
C PHE A 75 -9.60 3.28 -3.98
N GLN A 76 -8.48 2.77 -4.46
CA GLN A 76 -7.51 3.56 -5.22
C GLN A 76 -8.11 4.04 -6.54
N MET A 77 -8.82 3.16 -7.25
CA MET A 77 -9.50 3.51 -8.50
C MET A 77 -10.50 4.65 -8.30
N LYS A 78 -11.29 4.57 -7.25
CA LYS A 78 -12.29 5.60 -6.95
C LYS A 78 -11.65 6.97 -6.72
N TYR A 79 -10.50 7.01 -6.05
CA TYR A 79 -9.74 8.24 -5.84
C TYR A 79 -9.16 8.77 -7.15
N PHE A 80 -8.45 7.92 -7.91
CA PHE A 80 -7.73 8.34 -9.11
C PHE A 80 -8.64 8.61 -10.30
N LYS A 81 -9.87 8.11 -10.29
CA LYS A 81 -10.86 8.43 -11.31
C LYS A 81 -11.13 9.94 -11.41
N ASN A 82 -11.11 10.63 -10.28
CA ASN A 82 -11.37 12.07 -10.20
C ASN A 82 -10.09 12.91 -10.09
N ASN A 83 -8.94 12.28 -9.79
CA ASN A 83 -7.66 12.94 -9.56
C ASN A 83 -6.61 12.35 -10.50
N LYS A 84 -6.60 12.80 -11.75
CA LYS A 84 -5.75 12.24 -12.81
C LYS A 84 -4.32 12.78 -12.82
N ASN A 85 -4.07 13.90 -12.17
CA ASN A 85 -2.72 14.44 -12.05
C ASN A 85 -2.08 13.93 -10.77
N VAL A 86 -0.91 13.31 -10.91
CA VAL A 86 -0.21 12.68 -9.79
C VAL A 86 1.24 13.11 -9.75
N THR A 87 1.85 13.02 -8.58
CA THR A 87 3.28 13.22 -8.39
C THR A 87 3.93 11.86 -8.16
N ILE A 88 4.96 11.56 -8.93
CA ILE A 88 5.62 10.27 -8.90
C ILE A 88 7.05 10.44 -8.39
N ASP A 89 7.37 9.69 -7.33
CA ASP A 89 8.73 9.55 -6.84
C ASP A 89 9.31 8.26 -7.42
N TYR A 90 10.43 8.33 -8.11
CA TYR A 90 11.00 7.18 -8.78
C TYR A 90 12.48 6.98 -8.43
N ASP A 91 12.93 5.72 -8.60
CA ASP A 91 14.32 5.33 -8.40
C ASP A 91 15.10 5.64 -9.68
N PRO A 92 16.16 6.49 -9.61
CA PRO A 92 16.97 6.82 -10.80
C PRO A 92 17.72 5.62 -11.38
N THR A 93 17.93 4.56 -10.58
CA THR A 93 18.61 3.35 -11.05
C THR A 93 17.65 2.31 -11.65
N SER A 94 16.36 2.41 -11.34
CA SER A 94 15.34 1.48 -11.82
C SER A 94 14.01 2.20 -12.01
N CYS A 95 13.69 2.55 -13.25
CA CYS A 95 12.44 3.24 -13.57
C CYS A 95 11.18 2.42 -13.28
N ASP A 96 11.31 1.14 -12.99
CA ASP A 96 10.18 0.28 -12.64
C ASP A 96 9.75 0.46 -11.17
N THR A 97 10.63 1.00 -10.33
CA THR A 97 10.33 1.27 -8.94
C THR A 97 9.86 2.71 -8.79
N PHE A 98 8.61 2.90 -8.41
CA PHE A 98 8.05 4.23 -8.23
C PHE A 98 6.97 4.23 -7.15
N ILE A 99 6.72 5.42 -6.59
CA ILE A 99 5.68 5.67 -5.60
C ILE A 99 4.85 6.85 -6.07
N ILE A 100 3.54 6.74 -5.96
CA ILE A 100 2.60 7.84 -6.22
C ILE A 100 2.33 8.54 -4.89
N GLU A 101 2.71 9.80 -4.76
CA GLU A 101 2.58 10.54 -3.50
C GLU A 101 1.13 10.66 -3.03
N GLU A 102 0.19 10.83 -3.96
CA GLU A 102 -1.23 10.95 -3.67
C GLU A 102 -1.88 9.64 -3.26
N ASP A 103 -1.20 8.50 -3.48
CA ASP A 103 -1.70 7.18 -3.10
C ASP A 103 -1.34 6.89 -1.63
N LEU A 104 -2.28 7.17 -0.74
CA LEU A 104 -2.13 6.94 0.69
C LEU A 104 -2.58 5.54 1.13
N PHE A 105 -3.08 4.73 0.20
CA PHE A 105 -3.63 3.42 0.51
C PHE A 105 -2.61 2.48 1.18
N PRO A 106 -1.37 2.33 0.66
CA PRO A 106 -0.40 1.45 1.31
C PRO A 106 -0.11 1.83 2.76
N ILE A 107 0.02 3.12 3.05
CA ILE A 107 0.28 3.62 4.41
C ILE A 107 -0.93 3.39 5.30
N ARG A 108 -2.12 3.72 4.85
CA ARG A 108 -3.36 3.55 5.61
C ARG A 108 -3.64 2.08 5.89
N PHE A 109 -3.46 1.23 4.89
CA PHE A 109 -3.65 -0.21 5.03
C PHE A 109 -2.70 -0.80 6.07
N THR A 110 -1.42 -0.41 6.02
CA THR A 110 -0.40 -0.84 6.97
C THR A 110 -0.76 -0.41 8.40
N ASN A 111 -1.18 0.84 8.58
CA ASN A 111 -1.60 1.36 9.88
C ASN A 111 -2.83 0.62 10.42
N CYS A 112 -3.79 0.29 9.56
CA CYS A 112 -4.96 -0.50 9.93
C CYS A 112 -4.57 -1.91 10.39
N LEU A 113 -3.63 -2.56 9.71
CA LEU A 113 -3.14 -3.88 10.11
C LEU A 113 -2.50 -3.85 11.49
N ILE A 114 -1.62 -2.89 11.75
CA ILE A 114 -0.93 -2.75 13.04
C ILE A 114 -1.95 -2.50 14.15
N PHE A 115 -2.87 -1.58 13.93
CA PHE A 115 -3.89 -1.22 14.92
C PHE A 115 -4.83 -2.41 15.20
N SER A 116 -5.30 -3.10 14.17
CA SER A 116 -6.18 -4.27 14.31
C SER A 116 -5.49 -5.39 15.08
N GLY A 117 -4.24 -5.69 14.78
CA GLY A 117 -3.46 -6.69 15.49
C GLY A 117 -3.28 -6.33 16.96
N PHE A 118 -2.98 -5.08 17.25
CA PHE A 118 -2.82 -4.58 18.62
C PHE A 118 -4.13 -4.72 19.42
N VAL A 119 -5.26 -4.35 18.83
CA VAL A 119 -6.58 -4.48 19.48
C VAL A 119 -6.88 -5.94 19.79
N LEU A 120 -6.62 -6.86 18.86
CA LEU A 120 -6.84 -8.27 19.08
C LEU A 120 -6.00 -8.82 20.24
N VAL A 121 -4.74 -8.45 20.31
CA VAL A 121 -3.84 -8.88 21.39
C VAL A 121 -4.30 -8.32 22.74
N CYS A 122 -4.66 -7.04 22.79
CA CYS A 122 -5.14 -6.41 24.02
C CYS A 122 -6.45 -7.04 24.51
N CYS A 123 -7.41 -7.26 23.61
CA CYS A 123 -8.69 -7.89 23.96
C CYS A 123 -8.48 -9.31 24.49
N ALA A 124 -7.66 -10.11 23.84
CA ALA A 124 -7.35 -11.47 24.28
C ALA A 124 -6.64 -11.47 25.63
N ALA A 125 -5.69 -10.57 25.85
CA ALA A 125 -4.97 -10.43 27.11
C ALA A 125 -5.90 -10.08 28.27
N LEU A 126 -6.86 -9.20 28.05
CA LEU A 126 -7.84 -8.82 29.08
C LEU A 126 -8.72 -10.01 29.51
N PHE A 127 -9.04 -10.91 28.59
CA PHE A 127 -9.83 -12.10 28.92
C PHE A 127 -9.01 -13.23 29.57
N ILE A 128 -7.68 -13.23 29.35
CA ILE A 128 -6.79 -14.23 29.97
C ILE A 128 -6.46 -13.84 31.42
N ILE A 129 -6.32 -12.57 31.70
CA ILE A 129 -6.07 -12.02 33.04
C ILE A 129 -7.38 -12.02 33.85
#